data_81333413be19578136139024fa968234
#
_entry.id   81333413be19578136139024fa968234
#
_cell.length_a   1.000
_cell.length_b   1.000
_cell.length_c   1.000
_cell.angle_alpha   90.00
_cell.angle_beta   90.00
_cell.angle_gamma   90.00
#
_symmetry.space_group_name_H-M   'P 1'
#
loop_
_entity.id
_entity.type
_entity.pdbx_description
1 polymer ?
#
loop_
_entity_poly.entity_id
_entity_poly.type
_entity_poly.pdbx_seq_one_letter_code
_entity_poly.pdbx_strand_id
1 'polypeptide(L)'
;VTSTVDSLDLITASILSKKLAAGLDGLILDVKCGSGAFMKTLDQARVLAQSLVGTAGQAGCNTIALISDMNQPLAPALGNALELVEVMQVLCEGKAGRLRELTLHLGTELLCANQFFTSFEEAEEDLTNRLDSGHAAEKFGQMIALMGGPRGFVENWKRFLPEAPVIRE
;
A
#
# COMPACT_ATOMS: atom_id res chain seq x y z
N VAL A 1 -12.96 -18.99 -14.59
CA VAL A 1 -13.46 -18.09 -13.53
C VAL A 1 -13.74 -18.97 -12.32
N THR A 2 -12.93 -18.86 -11.29
CA THR A 2 -13.09 -19.59 -10.04
C THR A 2 -14.07 -18.82 -9.16
N SER A 3 -15.16 -19.42 -8.71
CA SER A 3 -16.17 -18.80 -7.81
C SER A 3 -15.60 -18.54 -6.40
N THR A 4 -14.38 -17.98 -6.31
CA THR A 4 -13.67 -17.73 -5.05
C THR A 4 -14.04 -16.41 -4.41
N VAL A 5 -14.73 -15.54 -5.16
CA VAL A 5 -14.98 -14.14 -4.79
C VAL A 5 -15.98 -14.00 -3.62
N ASP A 6 -16.85 -14.98 -3.43
CA ASP A 6 -17.88 -14.95 -2.39
C ASP A 6 -17.51 -15.80 -1.14
N SER A 7 -16.35 -16.45 -1.15
CA SER A 7 -15.91 -17.28 -0.03
C SER A 7 -14.83 -16.55 0.79
N LEU A 8 -15.16 -16.20 2.03
CA LEU A 8 -14.24 -15.56 2.96
C LEU A 8 -12.94 -16.38 3.14
N ASP A 9 -13.06 -17.69 3.29
CA ASP A 9 -11.91 -18.58 3.49
C ASP A 9 -10.99 -18.62 2.28
N LEU A 10 -11.56 -18.65 1.06
CA LEU A 10 -10.78 -18.65 -0.18
C LEU A 10 -10.12 -17.29 -0.43
N ILE A 11 -10.79 -16.18 -0.10
CA ILE A 11 -10.20 -14.84 -0.15
C ILE A 11 -9.00 -14.77 0.81
N THR A 12 -9.22 -15.18 2.06
CA THR A 12 -8.18 -15.20 3.11
C THR A 12 -6.98 -16.05 2.67
N ALA A 13 -7.21 -17.28 2.21
CA ALA A 13 -6.17 -18.17 1.73
C ALA A 13 -5.41 -17.58 0.52
N SER A 14 -6.12 -17.01 -0.45
CA SER A 14 -5.53 -16.39 -1.64
C SER A 14 -4.64 -15.19 -1.30
N ILE A 15 -5.02 -14.37 -0.34
CA ILE A 15 -4.24 -13.22 0.09
C ILE A 15 -3.01 -13.68 0.87
N LEU A 16 -3.19 -14.52 1.88
CA LEU A 16 -2.14 -14.89 2.82
C LEU A 16 -1.11 -15.85 2.23
N SER A 17 -1.48 -16.77 1.32
CA SER A 17 -0.54 -17.71 0.71
C SER A 17 0.69 -17.00 0.11
N LYS A 18 0.46 -15.91 -0.60
CA LYS A 18 1.54 -15.11 -1.23
C LYS A 18 2.36 -14.34 -0.20
N LYS A 19 1.73 -13.82 0.84
CA LYS A 19 2.40 -13.05 1.89
C LYS A 19 3.25 -13.94 2.79
N LEU A 20 2.70 -15.05 3.23
CA LEU A 20 3.41 -16.01 4.08
C LEU A 20 4.55 -16.71 3.32
N ALA A 21 4.39 -16.98 2.02
CA ALA A 21 5.46 -17.53 1.18
C ALA A 21 6.68 -16.60 1.05
N ALA A 22 6.50 -15.30 1.27
CA ALA A 22 7.59 -14.33 1.26
C ALA A 22 8.44 -14.33 2.55
N GLY A 23 8.01 -15.03 3.61
CA GLY A 23 8.74 -15.14 4.88
C GLY A 23 8.84 -13.80 5.63
N LEU A 24 7.72 -13.12 5.79
CA LEU A 24 7.64 -11.79 6.40
C LEU A 24 7.75 -11.87 7.93
N ASP A 25 8.51 -10.96 8.54
CA ASP A 25 8.58 -10.78 9.99
C ASP A 25 7.32 -10.11 10.55
N GLY A 26 6.71 -9.23 9.76
CA GLY A 26 5.46 -8.54 10.10
C GLY A 26 4.68 -8.14 8.85
N LEU A 27 3.39 -8.02 9.00
CA LEU A 27 2.47 -7.71 7.91
C LEU A 27 1.41 -6.71 8.33
N ILE A 28 1.20 -5.69 7.52
CA ILE A 28 0.00 -4.86 7.61
C ILE A 28 -0.85 -5.05 6.35
N LEU A 29 -2.15 -5.16 6.55
CA LEU A 29 -3.13 -5.35 5.49
C LEU A 29 -4.09 -4.17 5.47
N ASP A 30 -4.17 -3.50 4.33
CA ASP A 30 -5.18 -2.48 4.07
C ASP A 30 -6.46 -3.15 3.53
N VAL A 31 -7.47 -3.27 4.38
CA VAL A 31 -8.78 -3.85 4.05
C VAL A 31 -9.71 -2.76 3.59
N LYS A 32 -9.98 -2.71 2.29
CA LYS A 32 -10.83 -1.70 1.68
C LYS A 32 -12.31 -1.93 1.99
N CYS A 33 -13.02 -0.86 2.36
CA CYS A 33 -14.44 -0.85 2.64
C CYS A 33 -15.15 0.27 1.89
N GLY A 34 -16.27 -0.01 1.25
CA GLY A 34 -17.07 0.99 0.56
C GLY A 34 -17.55 0.58 -0.83
N SER A 35 -18.13 1.49 -1.58
CA SER A 35 -18.76 1.22 -2.88
C SER A 35 -17.79 0.68 -3.93
N GLY A 36 -16.51 1.06 -3.87
CA GLY A 36 -15.44 0.57 -4.75
C GLY A 36 -14.81 -0.75 -4.31
N ALA A 37 -15.03 -1.19 -3.07
CA ALA A 37 -14.43 -2.36 -2.48
C ALA A 37 -15.27 -3.64 -2.65
N PHE A 38 -14.65 -4.81 -2.40
CA PHE A 38 -15.40 -6.06 -2.22
C PHE A 38 -16.30 -5.99 -0.98
N MET A 39 -15.75 -5.55 0.15
CA MET A 39 -16.47 -5.36 1.40
C MET A 39 -17.27 -4.06 1.35
N LYS A 40 -18.58 -4.15 1.17
CA LYS A 40 -19.45 -2.98 1.02
C LYS A 40 -19.78 -2.33 2.35
N THR A 41 -19.73 -3.08 3.45
CA THR A 41 -20.04 -2.60 4.79
C THR A 41 -18.87 -2.79 5.74
N LEU A 42 -18.84 -1.99 6.79
CA LEU A 42 -17.81 -2.05 7.82
C LEU A 42 -17.78 -3.42 8.52
N ASP A 43 -18.96 -4.04 8.72
CA ASP A 43 -19.05 -5.35 9.35
C ASP A 43 -18.44 -6.45 8.48
N GLN A 44 -18.67 -6.42 7.15
CA GLN A 44 -18.01 -7.32 6.22
C GLN A 44 -16.47 -7.13 6.23
N ALA A 45 -16.03 -5.89 6.24
CA ALA A 45 -14.59 -5.57 6.29
C ALA A 45 -13.94 -6.05 7.61
N ARG A 46 -14.63 -5.91 8.74
CA ARG A 46 -14.18 -6.44 10.04
C ARG A 46 -14.05 -7.95 10.05
N VAL A 47 -15.04 -8.66 9.51
CA VAL A 47 -15.01 -10.12 9.43
C VAL A 47 -13.81 -10.59 8.59
N LEU A 48 -13.58 -9.96 7.44
CA LEU A 48 -12.40 -10.27 6.61
C LEU A 48 -11.09 -9.93 7.34
N ALA A 49 -11.00 -8.77 7.96
CA ALA A 49 -9.81 -8.35 8.71
C ALA A 49 -9.48 -9.33 9.85
N GLN A 50 -10.48 -9.76 10.62
CA GLN A 50 -10.32 -10.75 11.69
C GLN A 50 -9.87 -12.11 11.16
N SER A 51 -10.43 -12.58 10.05
CA SER A 51 -10.02 -13.82 9.40
C SER A 51 -8.56 -13.76 8.94
N LEU A 52 -8.16 -12.66 8.30
CA LEU A 52 -6.79 -12.46 7.82
C LEU A 52 -5.79 -12.41 8.98
N VAL A 53 -6.05 -11.59 10.00
CA VAL A 53 -5.16 -11.44 11.17
C VAL A 53 -5.06 -12.76 11.95
N GLY A 54 -6.19 -13.42 12.21
CA GLY A 54 -6.22 -14.70 12.93
C GLY A 54 -5.46 -15.81 12.21
N THR A 55 -5.66 -15.94 10.89
CA THR A 55 -5.00 -16.98 10.09
C THR A 55 -3.50 -16.71 9.95
N ALA A 56 -3.10 -15.46 9.72
CA ALA A 56 -1.68 -15.09 9.63
C ALA A 56 -0.96 -15.27 10.98
N GLY A 57 -1.61 -14.92 12.09
CA GLY A 57 -1.08 -15.13 13.44
C GLY A 57 -0.88 -16.61 13.78
N GLN A 58 -1.82 -17.49 13.38
CA GLN A 58 -1.66 -18.95 13.51
C GLN A 58 -0.48 -19.49 12.69
N ALA A 59 -0.15 -18.84 11.59
CA ALA A 59 1.03 -19.15 10.77
C ALA A 59 2.33 -18.51 11.30
N GLY A 60 2.30 -17.82 12.44
CA GLY A 60 3.47 -17.21 13.07
C GLY A 60 3.86 -15.83 12.50
N CYS A 61 3.04 -15.21 11.65
CA CYS A 61 3.28 -13.88 11.11
C CYS A 61 2.54 -12.82 11.95
N ASN A 62 3.28 -11.89 12.57
CA ASN A 62 2.69 -10.77 13.28
C ASN A 62 1.94 -9.87 12.28
N THR A 63 0.62 -9.81 12.40
CA THR A 63 -0.22 -9.18 11.38
C THR A 63 -1.22 -8.21 11.98
N ILE A 64 -1.32 -7.04 11.38
CA ILE A 64 -2.35 -6.03 11.65
C ILE A 64 -3.21 -5.85 10.41
N ALA A 65 -4.47 -5.50 10.58
CA ALA A 65 -5.34 -5.04 9.50
C ALA A 65 -5.91 -3.66 9.80
N LEU A 66 -5.75 -2.74 8.87
CA LEU A 66 -6.36 -1.43 8.86
C LEU A 66 -7.56 -1.45 7.90
N ILE A 67 -8.72 -0.96 8.33
CA ILE A 67 -9.87 -0.80 7.44
C ILE A 67 -9.89 0.62 6.91
N SER A 68 -9.83 0.77 5.59
CA SER A 68 -9.81 2.08 4.94
C SER A 68 -10.98 2.27 3.97
N ASP A 69 -11.37 3.53 3.76
CA ASP A 69 -12.47 3.90 2.89
C ASP A 69 -12.11 3.74 1.40
N MET A 70 -13.02 3.10 0.65
CA MET A 70 -12.97 2.97 -0.81
C MET A 70 -14.30 3.36 -1.46
N ASN A 71 -14.94 4.42 -0.99
CA ASN A 71 -16.08 5.03 -1.69
C ASN A 71 -15.64 5.89 -2.88
N GLN A 72 -14.35 6.18 -2.94
CA GLN A 72 -13.68 6.90 -4.04
C GLN A 72 -12.27 6.36 -4.23
N PRO A 73 -11.62 6.57 -5.38
CA PRO A 73 -10.23 6.24 -5.58
C PRO A 73 -9.31 6.89 -4.55
N LEU A 74 -8.20 6.23 -4.19
CA LEU A 74 -7.22 6.75 -3.24
C LEU A 74 -6.53 8.02 -3.77
N ALA A 75 -6.25 8.05 -5.07
CA ALA A 75 -5.72 9.20 -5.78
C ALA A 75 -6.62 9.52 -7.00
N PRO A 76 -6.63 10.76 -7.50
CA PRO A 76 -7.49 11.18 -8.61
C PRO A 76 -6.96 10.71 -9.98
N ALA A 77 -6.50 9.47 -10.05
CA ALA A 77 -5.91 8.87 -11.24
C ALA A 77 -6.25 7.38 -11.32
N LEU A 78 -6.56 6.90 -12.52
CA LEU A 78 -6.79 5.50 -12.82
C LEU A 78 -5.98 5.12 -14.07
N GLY A 79 -5.13 4.13 -13.93
CA GLY A 79 -4.22 3.64 -14.97
C GLY A 79 -2.76 3.70 -14.53
N ASN A 80 -1.98 2.65 -14.84
CA ASN A 80 -0.66 2.41 -14.27
C ASN A 80 0.29 3.61 -14.36
N ALA A 81 0.36 4.27 -15.51
CA ALA A 81 1.24 5.44 -15.69
C ALA A 81 0.75 6.65 -14.88
N LEU A 82 -0.57 6.91 -14.87
CA LEU A 82 -1.16 8.02 -14.13
C LEU A 82 -1.06 7.81 -12.61
N GLU A 83 -1.28 6.59 -12.15
CA GLU A 83 -1.10 6.24 -10.73
C GLU A 83 0.36 6.39 -10.31
N LEU A 84 1.31 6.04 -11.19
CA LEU A 84 2.73 6.25 -10.91
C LEU A 84 3.10 7.74 -10.86
N VAL A 85 2.45 8.61 -11.66
CA VAL A 85 2.56 10.07 -11.52
C VAL A 85 2.19 10.51 -10.10
N GLU A 86 1.06 10.03 -9.57
CA GLU A 86 0.62 10.34 -8.21
C GLU A 86 1.64 9.88 -7.16
N VAL A 87 2.19 8.67 -7.31
CA VAL A 87 3.26 8.16 -6.44
C VAL A 87 4.51 9.04 -6.50
N MET A 88 4.97 9.40 -7.70
CA MET A 88 6.17 10.22 -7.87
C MET A 88 5.98 11.64 -7.33
N GLN A 89 4.77 12.21 -7.43
CA GLN A 89 4.46 13.50 -6.83
C GLN A 89 4.52 13.45 -5.29
N VAL A 90 4.08 12.35 -4.68
CA VAL A 90 4.23 12.16 -3.23
C VAL A 90 5.69 12.00 -2.85
N LEU A 91 6.45 11.17 -3.58
CA LEU A 91 7.84 10.85 -3.26
C LEU A 91 8.83 12.00 -3.52
N CYS A 92 8.61 12.80 -4.57
CA CYS A 92 9.57 13.78 -5.06
C CYS A 92 9.11 15.24 -4.89
N GLU A 93 7.81 15.49 -4.85
CA GLU A 93 7.25 16.84 -4.85
C GLU A 93 6.51 17.16 -3.53
N GLY A 94 6.49 16.22 -2.57
CA GLY A 94 5.84 16.40 -1.27
C GLY A 94 4.32 16.56 -1.34
N LYS A 95 3.68 16.03 -2.41
CA LYS A 95 2.24 16.16 -2.60
C LYS A 95 1.46 15.65 -1.40
N ALA A 96 0.68 16.52 -0.79
CA ALA A 96 -0.26 16.19 0.28
C ALA A 96 -1.48 15.45 -0.27
N GLY A 97 -2.20 14.74 0.62
CA GLY A 97 -3.48 14.10 0.34
C GLY A 97 -3.55 12.66 0.83
N ARG A 98 -4.68 12.03 0.55
CA ARG A 98 -5.04 10.70 1.07
C ARG A 98 -4.01 9.61 0.81
N LEU A 99 -3.36 9.62 -0.35
CA LEU A 99 -2.30 8.64 -0.68
C LEU A 99 -1.14 8.74 0.31
N ARG A 100 -0.63 9.96 0.55
CA ARG A 100 0.44 10.21 1.51
C ARG A 100 0.01 9.86 2.94
N GLU A 101 -1.15 10.34 3.37
CA GLU A 101 -1.70 10.12 4.71
C GLU A 101 -1.86 8.63 5.01
N LEU A 102 -2.51 7.87 4.11
CA LEU A 102 -2.70 6.44 4.29
C LEU A 102 -1.36 5.69 4.30
N THR A 103 -0.41 6.08 3.45
CA THR A 103 0.91 5.45 3.39
C THR A 103 1.68 5.65 4.69
N LEU A 104 1.69 6.87 5.24
CA LEU A 104 2.31 7.16 6.53
C LEU A 104 1.63 6.37 7.64
N HIS A 105 0.31 6.37 7.70
CA HIS A 105 -0.42 5.66 8.75
C HIS A 105 -0.16 4.14 8.72
N LEU A 106 -0.22 3.50 7.55
CA LEU A 106 0.11 2.08 7.39
C LEU A 106 1.57 1.80 7.79
N GLY A 107 2.50 2.66 7.38
CA GLY A 107 3.92 2.50 7.73
C GLY A 107 4.15 2.62 9.24
N THR A 108 3.53 3.60 9.88
CA THR A 108 3.63 3.84 11.33
C THR A 108 3.08 2.65 12.12
N GLU A 109 1.89 2.17 11.77
CA GLU A 109 1.30 0.97 12.41
C GLU A 109 2.20 -0.25 12.26
N LEU A 110 2.77 -0.48 11.06
CA LEU A 110 3.67 -1.61 10.81
C LEU A 110 4.94 -1.51 11.67
N LEU A 111 5.54 -0.34 11.78
CA LEU A 111 6.77 -0.13 12.55
C LEU A 111 6.53 -0.30 14.05
N CYS A 112 5.43 0.25 14.58
CA CYS A 112 5.06 0.10 15.98
C CYS A 112 4.72 -1.36 16.34
N ALA A 113 3.97 -2.05 15.50
CA ALA A 113 3.60 -3.44 15.72
C ALA A 113 4.81 -4.40 15.76
N ASN A 114 5.85 -4.06 15.02
CA ASN A 114 7.10 -4.82 15.00
C ASN A 114 8.18 -4.25 15.96
N GLN A 115 7.78 -3.37 16.88
CA GLN A 115 8.61 -2.83 17.96
C GLN A 115 9.86 -2.06 17.50
N PHE A 116 9.84 -1.51 16.27
CA PHE A 116 10.87 -0.56 15.82
C PHE A 116 10.73 0.79 16.51
N PHE A 117 9.51 1.16 16.86
CA PHE A 117 9.18 2.35 17.65
C PHE A 117 8.20 1.99 18.76
N THR A 118 8.29 2.71 19.88
CA THR A 118 7.36 2.59 21.01
C THR A 118 6.30 3.68 21.01
N SER A 119 6.57 4.80 20.33
CA SER A 119 5.65 5.91 20.14
C SER A 119 5.17 5.96 18.68
N PHE A 120 3.87 6.13 18.50
CA PHE A 120 3.24 6.32 17.21
C PHE A 120 3.71 7.64 16.57
N GLU A 121 3.78 8.69 17.36
CA GLU A 121 4.20 10.02 16.96
C GLU A 121 5.65 10.02 16.44
N GLU A 122 6.57 9.35 17.16
CA GLU A 122 7.98 9.23 16.74
C GLU A 122 8.11 8.46 15.43
N ALA A 123 7.35 7.37 15.24
CA ALA A 123 7.35 6.59 14.02
C ALA A 123 6.79 7.38 12.82
N GLU A 124 5.71 8.12 13.02
CA GLU A 124 5.11 8.98 11.99
C GLU A 124 6.05 10.12 11.59
N GLU A 125 6.71 10.74 12.55
CA GLU A 125 7.70 11.79 12.32
C GLU A 125 8.91 11.26 11.53
N ASP A 126 9.46 10.09 11.89
CA ASP A 126 10.58 9.47 11.16
C ASP A 126 10.18 9.15 9.71
N LEU A 127 9.01 8.55 9.49
CA LEU A 127 8.52 8.25 8.14
C LEU A 127 8.26 9.51 7.33
N THR A 128 7.69 10.54 7.94
CA THR A 128 7.47 11.84 7.31
C THR A 128 8.80 12.46 6.88
N ASN A 129 9.79 12.47 7.76
CA ASN A 129 11.12 12.96 7.46
C ASN A 129 11.80 12.18 6.32
N ARG A 130 11.62 10.86 6.24
CA ARG A 130 12.15 10.04 5.14
C ARG A 130 11.49 10.34 3.80
N LEU A 131 10.18 10.63 3.80
CA LEU A 131 9.49 11.09 2.59
C LEU A 131 10.00 12.47 2.16
N ASP A 132 10.04 13.43 3.07
CA ASP A 132 10.34 14.83 2.76
C ASP A 132 11.81 15.08 2.47
N SER A 133 12.73 14.28 3.01
CA SER A 133 14.16 14.34 2.70
C SER A 133 14.56 13.65 1.39
N GLY A 134 13.64 12.93 0.73
CA GLY A 134 13.92 12.20 -0.49
C GLY A 134 14.50 10.79 -0.30
N HIS A 135 14.74 10.31 0.94
CA HIS A 135 15.22 8.95 1.19
C HIS A 135 14.26 7.88 0.65
N ALA A 136 12.95 8.11 0.76
CA ALA A 136 11.95 7.20 0.20
C ALA A 136 12.01 7.17 -1.34
N ALA A 137 12.19 8.31 -1.98
CA ALA A 137 12.37 8.42 -3.43
C ALA A 137 13.63 7.69 -3.89
N GLU A 138 14.76 7.86 -3.18
CA GLU A 138 16.02 7.15 -3.47
C GLU A 138 15.82 5.63 -3.37
N LYS A 139 15.17 5.14 -2.31
CA LYS A 139 14.86 3.72 -2.13
C LYS A 139 13.97 3.17 -3.25
N PHE A 140 12.99 3.94 -3.69
CA PHE A 140 12.16 3.59 -4.84
C PHE A 140 12.99 3.48 -6.13
N GLY A 141 13.92 4.42 -6.36
CA GLY A 141 14.85 4.36 -7.50
C GLY A 141 15.75 3.13 -7.49
N GLN A 142 16.26 2.74 -6.32
CA GLN A 142 17.02 1.50 -6.15
C GLN A 142 16.18 0.27 -6.49
N MET A 143 14.94 0.21 -6.03
CA MET A 143 14.00 -0.87 -6.36
C MET A 143 13.75 -0.97 -7.87
N ILE A 144 13.46 0.14 -8.54
CA ILE A 144 13.26 0.19 -10.00
C ILE A 144 14.50 -0.35 -10.74
N ALA A 145 15.70 0.09 -10.35
CA ALA A 145 16.94 -0.36 -10.99
C ALA A 145 17.21 -1.86 -10.79
N LEU A 146 16.92 -2.40 -9.59
CA LEU A 146 17.05 -3.84 -9.30
C LEU A 146 16.04 -4.69 -10.08
N MET A 147 14.86 -4.15 -10.38
CA MET A 147 13.85 -4.79 -11.22
C MET A 147 14.15 -4.68 -12.74
N GLY A 148 15.29 -4.09 -13.12
CA GLY A 148 15.69 -3.93 -14.52
C GLY A 148 15.17 -2.65 -15.19
N GLY A 149 14.59 -1.74 -14.42
CA GLY A 149 14.16 -0.43 -14.90
C GLY A 149 15.33 0.56 -15.08
N PRO A 150 15.06 1.74 -15.62
CA PRO A 150 16.09 2.71 -15.92
C PRO A 150 16.76 3.24 -14.65
N ARG A 151 18.10 3.27 -14.66
CA ARG A 151 18.88 4.01 -13.65
C ARG A 151 18.59 5.51 -13.81
N GLY A 152 18.43 6.22 -12.70
CA GLY A 152 18.04 7.63 -12.74
C GLY A 152 16.55 7.85 -13.06
N PHE A 153 15.71 6.82 -12.78
CA PHE A 153 14.27 6.93 -12.96
C PHE A 153 13.68 8.08 -12.12
N VAL A 154 14.09 8.18 -10.86
CA VAL A 154 13.53 9.18 -9.93
C VAL A 154 13.80 10.61 -10.40
N GLU A 155 15.00 10.89 -10.90
CA GLU A 155 15.40 12.23 -11.39
C GLU A 155 14.69 12.61 -12.69
N ASN A 156 14.27 11.61 -13.47
CA ASN A 156 13.72 11.82 -14.83
C ASN A 156 12.39 11.09 -15.05
N TRP A 157 11.63 10.81 -13.99
CA TRP A 157 10.45 9.96 -14.06
C TRP A 157 9.42 10.42 -15.10
N LYS A 158 9.22 11.73 -15.28
CA LYS A 158 8.31 12.29 -16.29
C LYS A 158 8.67 11.86 -17.72
N ARG A 159 9.96 11.63 -18.00
CA ARG A 159 10.44 11.20 -19.33
C ARG A 159 10.25 9.71 -19.57
N PHE A 160 10.22 8.90 -18.53
CA PHE A 160 10.14 7.44 -18.64
C PHE A 160 8.71 6.93 -18.64
N LEU A 161 7.75 7.75 -18.23
CA LEU A 161 6.34 7.34 -18.23
C LEU A 161 5.75 7.44 -19.64
N PRO A 162 4.99 6.41 -20.09
CA PRO A 162 4.33 6.47 -21.37
C PRO A 162 3.18 7.49 -21.33
N GLU A 163 3.08 8.27 -22.39
CA GLU A 163 1.94 9.15 -22.63
C GLU A 163 0.89 8.43 -23.50
N ALA A 164 -0.38 8.71 -23.26
CA ALA A 164 -1.44 8.20 -24.09
C ALA A 164 -1.35 8.84 -25.50
N PRO A 165 -1.47 8.05 -26.59
CA PRO A 165 -1.38 8.59 -27.95
C PRO A 165 -2.57 9.48 -28.33
N VAL A 166 -3.67 9.39 -27.58
CA VAL A 166 -4.88 10.21 -27.75
C VAL A 166 -5.33 10.69 -26.39
N ILE A 167 -5.36 11.99 -26.20
CA ILE A 167 -5.92 12.66 -25.04
C ILE A 167 -7.25 13.30 -25.47
N ARG A 168 -8.32 13.02 -24.74
CA ARG A 168 -9.62 13.67 -24.93
C ARG A 168 -9.95 14.45 -23.67
N GLU A 169 -10.27 15.70 -23.81
CA GLU A 169 -10.80 16.57 -22.78
C GLU A 169 -12.30 16.31 -22.57
#